data_a9b789972e58f8541cdee8256cdbf96f
#
_entry.id   a9b789972e58f8541cdee8256cdbf96f
#
_cell.length_a   1.000
_cell.length_b   1.000
_cell.length_c   1.000
_cell.angle_alpha   90.00
_cell.angle_beta   90.00
_cell.angle_gamma   90.00
#
_symmetry.space_group_name_H-M   'P 1'
#
loop_
_entity.id
_entity.type
_entity.pdbx_description
1 polymer ?
#
loop_
_entity_poly.entity_id
_entity_poly.type
_entity_poly.pdbx_seq_one_letter_code
_entity_poly.pdbx_strand_id
1 'polypeptide(L)'
;MLFLRTSFFITLLSATLLAAGCANRNIIIDPKGVNMAQYNQDLSECTALAEQVNVGRQAAGRALAGAAVGAAIGAAVGNSDTAQRGAGAGAVAGGARGADRAATEKGVVVRNCLRNRGYSVLN
;
A
#
# COMPACT_ATOMS: atom_id res chain seq x y z
N MET A 1 -31.50 -3.16 -20.38
CA MET A 1 -31.22 -2.20 -19.29
C MET A 1 -30.21 -2.73 -18.26
N LEU A 2 -30.13 -4.04 -18.01
CA LEU A 2 -29.21 -4.61 -17.01
C LEU A 2 -27.73 -4.50 -17.44
N PHE A 3 -27.41 -4.73 -18.71
CA PHE A 3 -26.06 -4.65 -19.27
C PHE A 3 -25.44 -3.24 -19.22
N LEU A 4 -26.25 -2.20 -19.38
CA LEU A 4 -25.78 -0.81 -19.30
C LEU A 4 -25.37 -0.41 -17.87
N ARG A 5 -26.10 -0.92 -16.87
CA ARG A 5 -25.80 -0.65 -15.46
C ARG A 5 -24.54 -1.36 -15.00
N THR A 6 -24.35 -2.62 -15.40
CA THR A 6 -23.10 -3.37 -15.07
C THR A 6 -21.87 -2.77 -15.71
N SER A 7 -21.94 -2.32 -16.98
CA SER A 7 -20.84 -1.66 -17.67
C SER A 7 -20.44 -0.34 -16.98
N PHE A 8 -21.42 0.45 -16.53
CA PHE A 8 -21.18 1.71 -15.83
C PHE A 8 -20.47 1.50 -14.46
N PHE A 9 -20.86 0.45 -13.71
CA PHE A 9 -20.20 0.13 -12.44
C PHE A 9 -18.78 -0.38 -12.64
N ILE A 10 -18.50 -1.14 -13.71
CA ILE A 10 -17.15 -1.63 -14.00
C ILE A 10 -16.22 -0.49 -14.41
N THR A 11 -16.71 0.48 -15.21
CA THR A 11 -15.91 1.66 -15.58
C THR A 11 -15.67 2.61 -14.42
N LEU A 12 -16.62 2.78 -13.52
CA LEU A 12 -16.46 3.60 -12.32
C LEU A 12 -15.46 2.97 -11.33
N LEU A 13 -15.50 1.65 -11.18
CA LEU A 13 -14.60 0.89 -10.32
C LEU A 13 -13.14 0.91 -10.84
N SER A 14 -12.96 0.83 -12.18
CA SER A 14 -11.62 0.91 -12.77
C SER A 14 -11.01 2.31 -12.66
N ALA A 15 -11.80 3.38 -12.73
CA ALA A 15 -11.33 4.76 -12.58
C ALA A 15 -10.84 5.06 -11.14
N THR A 16 -11.47 4.46 -10.13
CA THR A 16 -11.06 4.65 -8.71
C THR A 16 -9.78 3.90 -8.35
N LEU A 17 -9.48 2.78 -9.01
CA LEU A 17 -8.22 2.04 -8.78
C LEU A 17 -6.98 2.78 -9.30
N LEU A 18 -7.12 3.60 -10.34
CA LEU A 18 -6.01 4.36 -10.91
C LEU A 18 -5.59 5.58 -10.05
N ALA A 19 -6.46 6.07 -9.18
CA ALA A 19 -6.17 7.22 -8.32
C ALA A 19 -5.34 6.87 -7.05
N ALA A 20 -5.20 5.60 -6.70
CA ALA A 20 -4.51 5.16 -5.49
C ALA A 20 -2.97 5.10 -5.61
N GLY A 21 -2.40 5.42 -6.80
CA GLY A 21 -1.00 5.16 -7.11
C GLY A 21 0.03 6.23 -6.71
N CYS A 22 -0.35 7.39 -6.17
CA CYS A 22 0.56 8.54 -6.05
C CYS A 22 0.91 8.96 -4.62
N ALA A 23 1.00 8.04 -3.67
CA ALA A 23 1.59 8.35 -2.37
C ALA A 23 3.13 8.24 -2.43
N ASN A 24 3.77 9.00 -3.30
CA ASN A 24 5.23 9.11 -3.32
C ASN A 24 5.66 9.98 -2.13
N ARG A 25 6.04 9.34 -1.04
CA ARG A 25 6.60 10.02 0.13
C ARG A 25 8.06 10.40 -0.19
N ASN A 26 8.25 11.60 -0.74
CA ASN A 26 9.57 12.13 -1.03
C ASN A 26 10.43 12.14 0.24
N ILE A 27 11.63 11.59 0.13
CA ILE A 27 12.63 11.67 1.19
C ILE A 27 13.26 13.04 1.12
N ILE A 28 13.21 13.76 2.23
CA ILE A 28 13.78 15.10 2.37
C ILE A 28 15.09 14.98 3.14
N ILE A 29 16.18 15.44 2.52
CA ILE A 29 17.49 15.52 3.16
C ILE A 29 17.92 16.97 3.29
N ASP A 30 18.82 17.25 4.24
CA ASP A 30 19.55 18.52 4.27
C ASP A 30 20.63 18.48 3.18
N PRO A 31 20.56 19.33 2.14
CA PRO A 31 21.50 19.31 1.03
C PRO A 31 22.86 19.93 1.36
N LYS A 32 23.01 20.53 2.55
CA LYS A 32 24.23 21.25 2.93
C LYS A 32 25.44 20.32 3.02
N GLY A 33 26.42 20.52 2.15
CA GLY A 33 27.63 19.71 2.11
C GLY A 33 27.47 18.33 1.44
N VAL A 34 26.32 18.06 0.83
CA VAL A 34 26.05 16.77 0.18
C VAL A 34 26.45 16.81 -1.31
N ASN A 35 27.20 15.79 -1.75
CA ASN A 35 27.42 15.53 -3.17
C ASN A 35 26.15 14.89 -3.76
N MET A 36 25.41 15.63 -4.57
CA MET A 36 24.13 15.17 -5.13
C MET A 36 24.27 13.99 -6.09
N ALA A 37 25.42 13.85 -6.79
CA ALA A 37 25.64 12.69 -7.66
C ALA A 37 25.76 11.40 -6.82
N GLN A 38 26.55 11.47 -5.74
CA GLN A 38 26.69 10.36 -4.80
C GLN A 38 25.37 10.05 -4.09
N TYR A 39 24.64 11.09 -3.66
CA TYR A 39 23.31 10.92 -3.05
C TYR A 39 22.33 10.15 -3.95
N ASN A 40 22.30 10.49 -5.24
CA ASN A 40 21.40 9.81 -6.19
C ASN A 40 21.77 8.33 -6.36
N GLN A 41 23.05 8.00 -6.37
CA GLN A 41 23.51 6.62 -6.39
C GLN A 41 23.10 5.90 -5.08
N ASP A 42 23.41 6.47 -3.94
CA ASP A 42 23.07 5.93 -2.63
C ASP A 42 21.55 5.75 -2.45
N LEU A 43 20.75 6.70 -2.94
CA LEU A 43 19.29 6.60 -2.93
C LEU A 43 18.80 5.42 -3.78
N SER A 44 19.37 5.21 -4.96
CA SER A 44 19.02 4.08 -5.83
C SER A 44 19.33 2.74 -5.16
N GLU A 45 20.49 2.61 -4.54
CA GLU A 45 20.91 1.41 -3.82
C GLU A 45 20.01 1.15 -2.58
N CYS A 46 19.73 2.19 -1.79
CA CYS A 46 18.81 2.08 -0.63
C CYS A 46 17.40 1.71 -1.06
N THR A 47 16.93 2.19 -2.20
CA THR A 47 15.64 1.82 -2.77
C THR A 47 15.63 0.36 -3.20
N ALA A 48 16.70 -0.13 -3.83
CA ALA A 48 16.83 -1.54 -4.19
C ALA A 48 16.79 -2.46 -2.96
N LEU A 49 17.40 -2.07 -1.85
CA LEU A 49 17.28 -2.79 -0.57
C LEU A 49 15.83 -2.81 -0.06
N ALA A 50 15.10 -1.71 -0.19
CA ALA A 50 13.71 -1.62 0.24
C ALA A 50 12.76 -2.51 -0.61
N GLU A 51 13.15 -2.91 -1.82
CA GLU A 51 12.36 -3.85 -2.63
C GLU A 51 12.25 -5.24 -1.99
N GLN A 52 13.10 -5.59 -1.03
CA GLN A 52 12.98 -6.82 -0.25
C GLN A 52 11.71 -6.83 0.64
N VAL A 53 11.13 -5.67 0.93
CA VAL A 53 9.82 -5.58 1.60
C VAL A 53 8.73 -6.05 0.65
N ASN A 54 8.15 -7.21 0.93
CA ASN A 54 7.17 -7.85 0.07
C ASN A 54 5.76 -7.26 0.27
N VAL A 55 5.43 -6.23 -0.51
CA VAL A 55 4.12 -5.56 -0.48
C VAL A 55 2.97 -6.52 -0.76
N GLY A 56 3.13 -7.40 -1.75
CA GLY A 56 2.10 -8.37 -2.13
C GLY A 56 1.75 -9.32 -0.99
N ARG A 57 2.76 -9.86 -0.30
CA ARG A 57 2.54 -10.75 0.85
C ARG A 57 1.85 -10.05 2.01
N GLN A 58 2.23 -8.81 2.32
CA GLN A 58 1.59 -8.04 3.39
C GLN A 58 0.15 -7.67 3.03
N ALA A 59 -0.10 -7.26 1.79
CA ALA A 59 -1.44 -6.97 1.30
C ALA A 59 -2.34 -8.21 1.34
N ALA A 60 -1.85 -9.36 0.84
CA ALA A 60 -2.59 -10.61 0.85
C ALA A 60 -2.91 -11.10 2.27
N GLY A 61 -1.94 -11.09 3.17
CA GLY A 61 -2.16 -11.51 4.56
C GLY A 61 -3.22 -10.65 5.26
N ARG A 62 -3.22 -9.34 5.05
CA ARG A 62 -4.22 -8.45 5.62
C ARG A 62 -5.56 -8.51 4.91
N ALA A 63 -5.59 -8.80 3.60
CA ALA A 63 -6.84 -9.07 2.88
C ALA A 63 -7.53 -10.30 3.44
N LEU A 64 -6.80 -11.39 3.67
CA LEU A 64 -7.35 -12.61 4.27
C LEU A 64 -7.88 -12.36 5.69
N ALA A 65 -7.12 -11.66 6.53
CA ALA A 65 -7.57 -11.31 7.88
C ALA A 65 -8.81 -10.42 7.84
N GLY A 66 -8.86 -9.41 6.96
CA GLY A 66 -10.01 -8.54 6.77
C GLY A 66 -11.24 -9.30 6.26
N ALA A 67 -11.05 -10.24 5.32
CA ALA A 67 -12.12 -11.11 4.83
C ALA A 67 -12.73 -11.96 5.94
N ALA A 68 -11.89 -12.58 6.78
CA ALA A 68 -12.35 -13.41 7.89
C ALA A 68 -13.17 -12.59 8.91
N VAL A 69 -12.69 -11.42 9.30
CA VAL A 69 -13.40 -10.52 10.22
C VAL A 69 -14.70 -10.03 9.59
N GLY A 70 -14.67 -9.57 8.33
CA GLY A 70 -15.85 -9.10 7.63
C GLY A 70 -16.91 -10.19 7.43
N ALA A 71 -16.49 -11.43 7.15
CA ALA A 71 -17.40 -12.59 7.08
C ALA A 71 -18.05 -12.88 8.43
N ALA A 72 -17.27 -12.88 9.51
CA ALA A 72 -17.78 -13.14 10.86
C ALA A 72 -18.80 -12.09 11.29
N ILE A 73 -18.54 -10.80 11.04
CA ILE A 73 -19.50 -9.72 11.33
C ILE A 73 -20.75 -9.88 10.46
N GLY A 74 -20.59 -10.12 9.16
CA GLY A 74 -21.71 -10.32 8.24
C GLY A 74 -22.59 -11.50 8.60
N ALA A 75 -22.02 -12.60 9.07
CA ALA A 75 -22.75 -13.76 9.56
C ALA A 75 -23.49 -13.48 10.88
N ALA A 76 -22.91 -12.65 11.75
CA ALA A 76 -23.52 -12.31 13.04
C ALA A 76 -24.73 -11.39 12.90
N VAL A 77 -24.75 -10.51 11.87
CA VAL A 77 -25.83 -9.51 11.69
C VAL A 77 -26.83 -9.89 10.59
N GLY A 78 -26.61 -10.95 9.83
CA GLY A 78 -27.44 -11.33 8.70
C GLY A 78 -27.34 -12.81 8.34
N ASN A 79 -27.31 -13.09 7.05
CA ASN A 79 -27.28 -14.42 6.46
C ASN A 79 -25.96 -14.66 5.67
N SER A 80 -25.90 -15.79 4.95
CA SER A 80 -24.74 -16.15 4.11
C SER A 80 -24.36 -15.09 3.06
N ASP A 81 -25.35 -14.40 2.47
CA ASP A 81 -25.09 -13.32 1.50
C ASP A 81 -24.44 -12.11 2.16
N THR A 82 -24.87 -11.78 3.37
CA THR A 82 -24.29 -10.70 4.17
C THR A 82 -22.86 -11.05 4.58
N ALA A 83 -22.59 -12.31 4.94
CA ALA A 83 -21.26 -12.81 5.24
C ALA A 83 -20.32 -12.70 4.03
N GLN A 84 -20.77 -13.06 2.83
CA GLN A 84 -19.97 -12.94 1.60
C GLN A 84 -19.64 -11.48 1.25
N ARG A 85 -20.62 -10.59 1.35
CA ARG A 85 -20.41 -9.15 1.12
C ARG A 85 -19.45 -8.56 2.15
N GLY A 86 -19.62 -8.95 3.42
CA GLY A 86 -18.72 -8.57 4.51
C GLY A 86 -17.30 -9.05 4.28
N ALA A 87 -17.10 -10.30 3.83
CA ALA A 87 -15.80 -10.85 3.47
C ALA A 87 -15.14 -10.05 2.33
N GLY A 88 -15.89 -9.74 1.27
CA GLY A 88 -15.39 -8.96 0.15
C GLY A 88 -14.95 -7.56 0.55
N ALA A 89 -15.79 -6.84 1.29
CA ALA A 89 -15.46 -5.50 1.78
C ALA A 89 -14.25 -5.53 2.73
N GLY A 90 -14.20 -6.51 3.63
CA GLY A 90 -13.09 -6.71 4.56
C GLY A 90 -11.78 -7.05 3.85
N ALA A 91 -11.83 -7.88 2.79
CA ALA A 91 -10.66 -8.20 1.98
C ALA A 91 -10.06 -6.96 1.31
N VAL A 92 -10.91 -6.14 0.68
CA VAL A 92 -10.47 -4.89 0.02
C VAL A 92 -9.87 -3.92 1.03
N ALA A 93 -10.56 -3.67 2.13
CA ALA A 93 -10.06 -2.76 3.17
C ALA A 93 -8.78 -3.26 3.83
N GLY A 94 -8.69 -4.55 4.12
CA GLY A 94 -7.51 -5.19 4.69
C GLY A 94 -6.31 -5.16 3.74
N GLY A 95 -6.54 -5.49 2.46
CA GLY A 95 -5.51 -5.45 1.41
C GLY A 95 -4.95 -4.04 1.20
N ALA A 96 -5.80 -3.03 1.12
CA ALA A 96 -5.39 -1.63 0.98
C ALA A 96 -4.51 -1.18 2.16
N ARG A 97 -4.92 -1.48 3.39
CA ARG A 97 -4.12 -1.18 4.61
C ARG A 97 -2.81 -1.95 4.63
N GLY A 98 -2.80 -3.19 4.14
CA GLY A 98 -1.58 -3.99 4.03
C GLY A 98 -0.59 -3.38 3.05
N ALA A 99 -1.06 -2.93 1.89
CA ALA A 99 -0.24 -2.26 0.88
C ALA A 99 0.34 -0.93 1.39
N ASP A 100 -0.49 -0.09 2.04
CA ASP A 100 -0.04 1.19 2.62
C ASP A 100 1.03 0.98 3.70
N ARG A 101 0.84 -0.02 4.56
CA ARG A 101 1.83 -0.35 5.59
C ARG A 101 3.15 -0.82 5.01
N ALA A 102 3.11 -1.67 3.98
CA ALA A 102 4.32 -2.12 3.28
C ALA A 102 5.03 -0.97 2.57
N ALA A 103 4.29 -0.05 1.95
CA ALA A 103 4.85 1.16 1.36
C ALA A 103 5.51 2.07 2.40
N THR A 104 4.91 2.20 3.59
CA THR A 104 5.50 2.92 4.72
C THR A 104 6.80 2.25 5.18
N GLU A 105 6.80 0.92 5.30
CA GLU A 105 7.97 0.13 5.71
C GLU A 105 9.12 0.26 4.71
N LYS A 106 8.84 0.21 3.39
CA LYS A 106 9.84 0.53 2.35
C LYS A 106 10.47 1.91 2.58
N GLY A 107 9.66 2.92 2.82
CA GLY A 107 10.14 4.27 3.12
C GLY A 107 11.03 4.32 4.37
N VAL A 108 10.70 3.57 5.41
CA VAL A 108 11.53 3.45 6.63
C VAL A 108 12.88 2.81 6.31
N VAL A 109 12.90 1.74 5.50
CA VAL A 109 14.15 1.07 5.08
C VAL A 109 15.05 2.04 4.33
N VAL A 110 14.51 2.79 3.35
CA VAL A 110 15.30 3.76 2.58
C VAL A 110 15.87 4.86 3.49
N ARG A 111 15.03 5.43 4.38
CA ARG A 111 15.50 6.47 5.31
C ARG A 111 16.60 5.99 6.24
N ASN A 112 16.45 4.80 6.81
CA ASN A 112 17.45 4.23 7.69
C ASN A 112 18.75 3.92 6.94
N CYS A 113 18.66 3.41 5.72
CA CYS A 113 19.81 3.17 4.86
C CYS A 113 20.58 4.48 4.59
N LEU A 114 19.88 5.55 4.20
CA LEU A 114 20.51 6.86 3.95
C LEU A 114 21.10 7.47 5.22
N ARG A 115 20.45 7.34 6.37
CA ARG A 115 21.01 7.80 7.66
C ARG A 115 22.30 7.06 7.99
N ASN A 116 22.35 5.75 7.76
CA ASN A 116 23.55 4.94 8.00
C ASN A 116 24.70 5.30 7.05
N ARG A 117 24.40 5.90 5.89
CA ARG A 117 25.40 6.46 4.96
C ARG A 117 25.81 7.90 5.29
N GLY A 118 25.29 8.47 6.37
CA GLY A 118 25.66 9.79 6.88
C GLY A 118 24.77 10.95 6.39
N TYR A 119 23.67 10.66 5.67
CA TYR A 119 22.74 11.72 5.25
C TYR A 119 21.83 12.17 6.37
N SER A 120 21.64 13.50 6.50
CA SER A 120 20.65 14.08 7.41
C SER A 120 19.26 13.99 6.79
N VAL A 121 18.50 12.98 7.16
CA VAL A 121 17.12 12.75 6.68
C VAL A 121 16.15 13.42 7.63
N LEU A 122 15.32 14.33 7.11
CA LEU A 122 14.47 15.25 7.87
C LEU A 122 13.04 14.74 8.12
N ASN A 123 12.60 13.67 7.41
CA ASN A 123 11.24 13.10 7.54
C ASN A 123 11.21 11.61 7.85
#